data_16b7c736dfc47dfa58d3256758838a84
#
_entry.id   16b7c736dfc47dfa58d3256758838a84
#
_cell.length_a   1.000
_cell.length_b   1.000
_cell.length_c   1.000
_cell.angle_alpha   90.00
_cell.angle_beta   90.00
_cell.angle_gamma   90.00
#
_symmetry.space_group_name_H-M   'P 1'
#
loop_
_entity.id
_entity.type
_entity.pdbx_description
1 polymer ?
#
loop_
_entity_poly.entity_id
_entity_poly.type
_entity_poly.pdbx_seq_one_letter_code
_entity_poly.pdbx_strand_id
1 'polypeptide(L)'
;KTTLLRDMARQLSENGATVGIADERGEIAACYMGVPQLDVGIRTDVIDGCPKADAISMLIRTMSPELICADEIGAEEDFSAMREAALSGAFVICTAHGRDEEDIYKKFGYQRIAEIFDRLIVLEGRNNIGKIKYIANGRGEKICL
;
A
#
# COMPACT_ATOMS: atom_id res chain seq x y z
N LYS A 1 5.99 9.05 -2.53
CA LYS A 1 5.37 7.70 -2.45
C LYS A 1 3.92 7.81 -2.02
N THR A 2 3.64 8.41 -0.88
CA THR A 2 2.28 8.55 -0.33
C THR A 2 1.30 9.24 -1.30
N THR A 3 1.73 10.29 -2.01
CA THR A 3 0.91 10.95 -3.04
C THR A 3 0.55 10.01 -4.19
N LEU A 4 1.50 9.19 -4.65
CA LEU A 4 1.25 8.20 -5.70
C LEU A 4 0.30 7.10 -5.20
N LEU A 5 0.50 6.61 -3.96
CA LEU A 5 -0.36 5.62 -3.33
C LEU A 5 -1.81 6.13 -3.26
N ARG A 6 -2.00 7.37 -2.80
CA ARG A 6 -3.32 8.02 -2.74
C ARG A 6 -3.97 8.11 -4.12
N ASP A 7 -3.23 8.55 -5.12
CA ASP A 7 -3.76 8.70 -6.48
C ASP A 7 -4.12 7.35 -7.10
N MET A 8 -3.34 6.30 -6.86
CA MET A 8 -3.68 4.93 -7.26
C MET A 8 -4.96 4.46 -6.57
N ALA A 9 -5.10 4.65 -5.26
CA ALA A 9 -6.30 4.30 -4.50
C ALA A 9 -7.53 5.02 -5.07
N ARG A 10 -7.42 6.35 -5.29
CA ARG A 10 -8.48 7.17 -5.88
C ARG A 10 -8.91 6.66 -7.24
N GLN A 11 -7.96 6.46 -8.16
CA GLN A 11 -8.27 5.99 -9.52
C GLN A 11 -8.93 4.61 -9.53
N LEU A 12 -8.44 3.68 -8.71
CA LEU A 12 -9.05 2.34 -8.60
C LEU A 12 -10.46 2.41 -8.00
N SER A 13 -10.66 3.24 -6.99
CA SER A 13 -11.97 3.51 -6.39
C SER A 13 -12.95 4.09 -7.41
N GLU A 14 -12.54 5.09 -8.20
CA GLU A 14 -13.36 5.69 -9.26
C GLU A 14 -13.69 4.69 -10.38
N ASN A 15 -12.81 3.72 -10.64
CA ASN A 15 -13.05 2.64 -11.59
C ASN A 15 -13.87 1.48 -11.02
N GLY A 16 -14.40 1.62 -9.82
CA GLY A 16 -15.40 0.72 -9.24
C GLY A 16 -14.88 -0.22 -8.16
N ALA A 17 -13.57 -0.28 -7.89
CA ALA A 17 -13.04 -1.10 -6.82
C ALA A 17 -13.43 -0.56 -5.43
N THR A 18 -13.71 -1.44 -4.49
CA THR A 18 -13.86 -1.10 -3.08
C THR A 18 -12.47 -1.05 -2.43
N VAL A 19 -12.10 0.10 -1.88
CA VAL A 19 -10.76 0.38 -1.36
C VAL A 19 -10.82 0.59 0.15
N GLY A 20 -9.94 -0.07 0.89
CA GLY A 20 -9.68 0.19 2.30
C GLY A 20 -8.31 0.86 2.47
N ILE A 21 -8.24 1.95 3.24
CA ILE A 21 -7.00 2.63 3.57
C ILE A 21 -6.71 2.51 5.06
N ALA A 22 -5.56 1.94 5.39
CA ALA A 22 -4.99 1.96 6.74
C ALA A 22 -4.01 3.14 6.86
N ASP A 23 -4.47 4.26 7.41
CA ASP A 23 -3.74 5.53 7.48
C ASP A 23 -3.29 5.85 8.90
N GLU A 24 -2.27 5.14 9.38
CA GLU A 24 -1.80 5.25 10.77
C GLU A 24 -1.37 6.67 11.16
N ARG A 25 -0.78 7.42 10.23
CA ARG A 25 -0.22 8.75 10.47
C ARG A 25 -1.04 9.89 9.87
N GLY A 26 -2.17 9.61 9.23
CA GLY A 26 -2.97 10.61 8.54
C GLY A 26 -2.29 11.21 7.30
N GLU A 27 -1.34 10.50 6.68
CA GLU A 27 -0.58 11.01 5.53
C GLU A 27 -1.25 10.72 4.19
N ILE A 28 -2.12 9.69 4.13
CA ILE A 28 -2.80 9.30 2.90
C ILE A 28 -4.05 10.14 2.71
N ALA A 29 -4.99 10.09 3.64
CA ALA A 29 -6.30 10.73 3.56
C ALA A 29 -6.37 12.07 4.29
N ALA A 30 -5.45 12.34 5.23
CA ALA A 30 -5.42 13.53 6.08
C ALA A 30 -6.77 13.76 6.78
N CYS A 31 -7.32 12.74 7.44
CA CYS A 31 -8.64 12.81 8.05
C CYS A 31 -8.72 13.90 9.12
N TYR A 32 -9.81 14.66 9.10
CA TYR A 32 -10.19 15.57 10.15
C TYR A 32 -11.58 15.19 10.66
N MET A 33 -11.69 14.91 11.95
CA MET A 33 -12.92 14.41 12.58
C MET A 33 -13.56 13.22 11.83
N GLY A 34 -12.72 12.29 11.37
CA GLY A 34 -13.15 11.09 10.63
C GLY A 34 -13.50 11.33 9.16
N VAL A 35 -13.29 12.53 8.64
CA VAL A 35 -13.59 12.85 7.23
C VAL A 35 -12.28 13.06 6.47
N PRO A 36 -12.03 12.30 5.38
CA PRO A 36 -10.88 12.52 4.50
C PRO A 36 -10.87 13.95 3.95
N GLN A 37 -9.73 14.64 4.06
CA GLN A 37 -9.54 15.99 3.52
C GLN A 37 -8.84 15.95 2.15
N LEU A 38 -8.24 14.83 1.80
CA LEU A 38 -7.64 14.59 0.50
C LEU A 38 -8.52 13.59 -0.25
N ASP A 39 -8.56 13.74 -1.58
CA ASP A 39 -9.36 12.88 -2.44
C ASP A 39 -8.74 11.47 -2.51
N VAL A 40 -9.46 10.50 -2.01
CA VAL A 40 -9.10 9.08 -1.99
C VAL A 40 -10.05 8.22 -2.83
N GLY A 41 -11.05 8.84 -3.46
CA GLY A 41 -12.07 8.19 -4.27
C GLY A 41 -13.33 7.83 -3.50
N ILE A 42 -14.46 7.76 -4.23
CA ILE A 42 -15.81 7.65 -3.67
C ILE A 42 -16.12 6.29 -3.02
N ARG A 43 -15.41 5.22 -3.40
CA ARG A 43 -15.60 3.85 -2.88
C ARG A 43 -14.46 3.46 -1.93
N THR A 44 -13.99 4.42 -1.12
CA THR A 44 -12.85 4.24 -0.24
C THR A 44 -13.26 4.46 1.21
N ASP A 45 -13.00 3.47 2.04
CA ASP A 45 -13.11 3.55 3.50
C ASP A 45 -11.74 3.77 4.12
N VAL A 46 -11.65 4.66 5.11
CA VAL A 46 -10.40 5.02 5.76
C VAL A 46 -10.48 4.73 7.25
N ILE A 47 -9.48 4.01 7.77
CA ILE A 47 -9.23 3.91 9.21
C ILE A 47 -7.95 4.69 9.49
N ASP A 48 -8.08 5.81 10.21
CA ASP A 48 -6.98 6.69 10.56
C ASP A 48 -6.63 6.64 12.06
N GLY A 49 -5.38 6.98 12.39
CA GLY A 49 -4.91 7.07 13.77
C GLY A 49 -4.90 5.74 14.55
N CYS A 50 -4.97 4.62 13.84
CA CYS A 50 -4.93 3.28 14.40
C CYS A 50 -3.66 2.57 13.91
N PRO A 51 -3.03 1.69 14.72
CA PRO A 51 -1.92 0.87 14.26
C PRO A 51 -2.28 0.14 12.96
N LYS A 52 -1.40 0.17 11.99
CA LYS A 52 -1.64 -0.30 10.62
C LYS A 52 -2.17 -1.74 10.56
N ALA A 53 -1.57 -2.65 11.32
CA ALA A 53 -1.97 -4.04 11.37
C ALA A 53 -3.41 -4.21 11.89
N ASP A 54 -3.79 -3.45 12.92
CA ASP A 54 -5.16 -3.47 13.46
C ASP A 54 -6.15 -2.88 12.45
N ALA A 55 -5.80 -1.77 11.81
CA ALA A 55 -6.62 -1.13 10.78
C ALA A 55 -6.87 -2.09 9.60
N ILE A 56 -5.85 -2.78 9.10
CA ILE A 56 -5.97 -3.77 8.03
C ILE A 56 -6.92 -4.91 8.44
N SER A 57 -6.73 -5.47 9.63
CA SER A 57 -7.59 -6.54 10.15
C SER A 57 -9.05 -6.09 10.30
N MET A 58 -9.28 -4.86 10.74
CA MET A 58 -10.63 -4.28 10.81
C MET A 58 -11.25 -4.11 9.44
N LEU A 59 -10.52 -3.57 8.46
CA LEU A 59 -10.99 -3.40 7.08
C LEU A 59 -11.42 -4.73 6.47
N ILE A 60 -10.60 -5.78 6.61
CA ILE A 60 -10.93 -7.12 6.09
C ILE A 60 -12.24 -7.62 6.68
N ARG A 61 -12.42 -7.51 8.00
CA ARG A 61 -13.58 -8.08 8.70
C ARG A 61 -14.87 -7.32 8.48
N THR A 62 -14.81 -6.00 8.27
CA THR A 62 -15.99 -5.13 8.25
C THR A 62 -16.38 -4.68 6.86
N MET A 63 -15.40 -4.42 5.98
CA MET A 63 -15.61 -3.80 4.68
C MET A 63 -15.42 -4.78 3.51
N SER A 64 -14.68 -5.88 3.73
CA SER A 64 -14.32 -6.85 2.69
C SER A 64 -13.81 -6.15 1.40
N PRO A 65 -12.81 -5.26 1.50
CA PRO A 65 -12.36 -4.47 0.37
C PRO A 65 -11.67 -5.33 -0.69
N GLU A 66 -11.78 -4.94 -1.95
CA GLU A 66 -11.03 -5.54 -3.05
C GLU A 66 -9.55 -5.11 -3.04
N LEU A 67 -9.28 -3.93 -2.49
CA LEU A 67 -7.94 -3.37 -2.39
C LEU A 67 -7.70 -2.78 -0.99
N ILE A 68 -6.55 -3.09 -0.41
CA ILE A 68 -6.05 -2.45 0.81
C ILE A 68 -4.82 -1.63 0.49
N CYS A 69 -4.83 -0.36 0.92
CA CYS A 69 -3.71 0.56 0.82
C CYS A 69 -3.16 0.88 2.21
N ALA A 70 -1.84 0.83 2.36
CA ALA A 70 -1.15 1.21 3.58
C ALA A 70 0.18 1.91 3.27
N ASP A 71 0.54 2.93 4.03
CA ASP A 71 1.83 3.57 3.89
C ASP A 71 2.92 2.87 4.71
N GLU A 72 4.15 3.13 4.36
CA GLU A 72 5.39 2.79 5.07
C GLU A 72 5.38 1.49 5.91
N ILE A 73 5.35 0.34 5.23
CA ILE A 73 5.49 -0.94 5.91
C ILE A 73 6.88 -1.06 6.55
N GLY A 74 6.94 -1.64 7.74
CA GLY A 74 8.21 -1.79 8.46
C GLY A 74 8.22 -2.80 9.59
N ALA A 75 7.10 -3.00 10.27
CA ALA A 75 6.98 -3.93 11.39
C ALA A 75 6.60 -5.34 10.96
N GLU A 76 6.87 -6.32 11.78
CA GLU A 76 6.50 -7.73 11.53
C GLU A 76 4.97 -7.90 11.47
N GLU A 77 4.27 -7.17 12.31
CA GLU A 77 2.82 -7.14 12.40
C GLU A 77 2.18 -6.63 11.10
N ASP A 78 2.82 -5.66 10.43
CA ASP A 78 2.36 -5.13 9.14
C ASP A 78 2.33 -6.23 8.09
N PHE A 79 3.40 -7.03 8.00
CA PHE A 79 3.49 -8.15 7.05
C PHE A 79 2.47 -9.24 7.34
N SER A 80 2.25 -9.56 8.61
CA SER A 80 1.24 -10.54 9.01
C SER A 80 -0.15 -10.10 8.58
N ALA A 81 -0.52 -8.84 8.80
CA ALA A 81 -1.81 -8.29 8.41
C ALA A 81 -1.97 -8.21 6.89
N MET A 82 -0.92 -7.83 6.15
CA MET A 82 -0.95 -7.81 4.68
C MET A 82 -1.08 -9.22 4.08
N ARG A 83 -0.42 -10.20 4.68
CA ARG A 83 -0.57 -11.59 4.27
C ARG A 83 -2.00 -12.09 4.52
N GLU A 84 -2.61 -11.73 5.66
CA GLU A 84 -4.01 -12.03 5.94
C GLU A 84 -4.93 -11.40 4.89
N ALA A 85 -4.68 -10.14 4.50
CA ALA A 85 -5.40 -9.45 3.45
C ALA A 85 -5.29 -10.17 2.10
N ALA A 86 -4.09 -10.53 1.68
CA ALA A 86 -3.86 -11.27 0.44
C ALA A 86 -4.55 -12.65 0.44
N LEU A 87 -4.51 -13.37 1.57
CA LEU A 87 -5.20 -14.66 1.73
C LEU A 87 -6.72 -14.52 1.73
N SER A 88 -7.26 -13.38 2.14
CA SER A 88 -8.70 -13.09 2.06
C SER A 88 -9.17 -12.69 0.66
N GLY A 89 -8.24 -12.58 -0.30
CA GLY A 89 -8.52 -12.22 -1.69
C GLY A 89 -8.41 -10.73 -2.00
N ALA A 90 -8.01 -9.89 -1.06
CA ALA A 90 -7.78 -8.48 -1.30
C ALA A 90 -6.41 -8.25 -1.96
N PHE A 91 -6.34 -7.35 -2.94
CA PHE A 91 -5.07 -6.82 -3.41
C PHE A 91 -4.46 -5.88 -2.36
N VAL A 92 -3.13 -5.81 -2.30
CA VAL A 92 -2.43 -4.96 -1.34
C VAL A 92 -1.51 -4.01 -2.09
N ILE A 93 -1.63 -2.71 -1.81
CA ILE A 93 -0.69 -1.69 -2.27
C ILE A 93 -0.11 -0.99 -1.05
N CYS A 94 1.20 -0.96 -0.94
CA CYS A 94 1.86 -0.27 0.16
C CYS A 94 3.13 0.45 -0.28
N THR A 95 3.68 1.27 0.59
CA THR A 95 4.96 1.91 0.37
C THR A 95 6.00 1.39 1.35
N ALA A 96 7.26 1.39 0.93
CA ALA A 96 8.40 1.09 1.78
C ALA A 96 9.56 2.05 1.52
N HIS A 97 10.45 2.19 2.48
CA HIS A 97 11.70 2.89 2.31
C HIS A 97 12.81 1.91 1.91
N GLY A 98 13.38 2.12 0.73
CA GLY A 98 14.54 1.43 0.19
C GLY A 98 15.07 2.19 -1.02
N ARG A 99 16.31 1.93 -1.42
CA ARG A 99 16.94 2.51 -2.62
C ARG A 99 16.50 1.77 -3.88
N ASP A 100 16.32 0.48 -3.74
CA ASP A 100 15.97 -0.48 -4.78
C ASP A 100 15.33 -1.73 -4.18
N GLU A 101 15.00 -2.70 -5.02
CA GLU A 101 14.43 -3.98 -4.59
C GLU A 101 15.38 -4.80 -3.73
N GLU A 102 16.68 -4.72 -3.96
CA GLU A 102 17.67 -5.44 -3.15
C GLU A 102 17.68 -4.96 -1.69
N ASP A 103 17.56 -3.65 -1.47
CA ASP A 103 17.43 -3.09 -0.13
C ASP A 103 16.17 -3.62 0.57
N ILE A 104 15.05 -3.73 -0.16
CA ILE A 104 13.79 -4.26 0.36
C ILE A 104 13.93 -5.75 0.70
N TYR A 105 14.55 -6.55 -0.17
CA TYR A 105 14.77 -7.97 0.09
C TYR A 105 15.73 -8.21 1.27
N LYS A 106 16.78 -7.40 1.41
CA LYS A 106 17.69 -7.48 2.56
C LYS A 106 16.99 -7.11 3.87
N LYS A 107 16.10 -6.12 3.83
CA LYS A 107 15.40 -5.61 5.01
C LYS A 107 14.29 -6.55 5.48
N PHE A 108 13.52 -7.11 4.56
CA PHE A 108 12.28 -7.80 4.87
C PHE A 108 12.27 -9.30 4.50
N GLY A 109 13.27 -9.77 3.77
CA GLY A 109 13.35 -11.14 3.26
C GLY A 109 12.65 -11.32 1.92
N TYR A 110 13.36 -11.97 0.99
CA TYR A 110 12.87 -12.22 -0.38
C TYR A 110 11.56 -13.01 -0.41
N GLN A 111 11.50 -14.13 0.33
CA GLN A 111 10.32 -15.00 0.33
C GLN A 111 9.06 -14.27 0.79
N ARG A 112 9.18 -13.49 1.85
CA ARG A 112 8.08 -12.71 2.41
C ARG A 112 7.52 -11.70 1.42
N ILE A 113 8.41 -10.97 0.74
CA ILE A 113 7.99 -10.00 -0.29
C ILE A 113 7.32 -10.71 -1.46
N ALA A 114 7.90 -11.82 -1.94
CA ALA A 114 7.37 -12.56 -3.08
C ALA A 114 6.04 -13.29 -2.81
N GLU A 115 5.73 -13.58 -1.53
CA GLU A 115 4.44 -14.17 -1.14
C GLU A 115 3.29 -13.14 -1.18
N ILE A 116 3.58 -11.86 -0.93
CA ILE A 116 2.56 -10.83 -0.76
C ILE A 116 2.45 -9.93 -2.00
N PHE A 117 3.57 -9.64 -2.65
CA PHE A 117 3.65 -8.64 -3.70
C PHE A 117 4.08 -9.22 -5.05
N ASP A 118 3.21 -9.07 -6.05
CA ASP A 118 3.52 -9.45 -7.44
C ASP A 118 4.40 -8.43 -8.14
N ARG A 119 4.42 -7.19 -7.69
CA ARG A 119 5.11 -6.08 -8.33
C ARG A 119 5.78 -5.16 -7.32
N LEU A 120 6.98 -4.71 -7.67
CA LEU A 120 7.71 -3.67 -6.97
C LEU A 120 7.91 -2.49 -7.91
N ILE A 121 7.36 -1.34 -7.56
CA ILE A 121 7.52 -0.09 -8.31
C ILE A 121 8.63 0.72 -7.66
N VAL A 122 9.76 0.83 -8.33
CA VAL A 122 10.90 1.62 -7.85
C VAL A 122 10.80 3.03 -8.41
N LEU A 123 10.75 4.00 -7.52
CA LEU A 123 10.68 5.42 -7.87
C LEU A 123 12.07 6.03 -7.93
N GLU A 124 12.24 7.04 -8.80
CA GLU A 124 13.46 7.85 -8.84
C GLU A 124 13.63 8.64 -7.52
N GLY A 125 14.88 9.05 -7.27
CA GLY A 125 15.25 9.82 -6.07
C GLY A 125 14.75 11.27 -6.10
N ARG A 126 15.25 12.08 -5.15
CA ARG A 126 14.79 13.44 -4.86
C ARG A 126 14.76 14.41 -6.04
N ASN A 127 15.60 14.19 -7.06
CA ASN A 127 15.68 15.10 -8.22
C ASN A 127 14.56 14.87 -9.25
N ASN A 128 13.85 13.75 -9.16
CA ASN A 128 12.78 13.37 -10.09
C ASN A 128 11.59 12.79 -9.32
N ILE A 129 10.99 13.61 -8.48
CA ILE A 129 9.89 13.21 -7.60
C ILE A 129 8.72 12.65 -8.42
N GLY A 130 8.24 11.46 -8.07
CA GLY A 130 7.06 10.84 -8.68
C GLY A 130 7.35 10.05 -9.96
N LYS A 131 8.56 10.08 -10.50
CA LYS A 131 8.91 9.27 -11.68
C LYS A 131 9.19 7.83 -11.29
N ILE A 132 8.66 6.92 -12.08
CA ILE A 132 8.97 5.48 -11.98
C ILE A 132 10.33 5.25 -12.65
N LYS A 133 11.25 4.64 -11.90
CA LYS A 133 12.56 4.25 -12.40
C LYS A 133 12.46 2.95 -13.19
N TYR A 134 11.76 1.98 -12.63
CA TYR A 134 11.40 0.70 -13.26
C TYR A 134 10.37 -0.04 -12.38
N ILE A 135 9.79 -1.10 -12.97
CA ILE A 135 8.94 -2.05 -12.27
C ILE A 135 9.65 -3.40 -12.30
N ALA A 136 9.69 -4.07 -11.15
CA ALA A 136 10.15 -5.46 -11.03
C ALA A 136 8.97 -6.37 -10.65
N ASN A 137 9.04 -7.64 -11.06
CA ASN A 137 8.12 -8.65 -10.53
C ASN A 137 8.52 -9.05 -9.10
N GLY A 138 7.68 -9.86 -8.43
CA GLY A 138 7.95 -10.36 -7.08
C GLY A 138 9.25 -11.17 -6.95
N ARG A 139 9.88 -11.56 -8.07
CA ARG A 139 11.16 -12.27 -8.14
C ARG A 139 12.35 -11.34 -8.38
N GLY A 140 12.12 -10.02 -8.48
CA GLY A 140 13.17 -9.03 -8.74
C GLY A 140 13.57 -8.89 -10.21
N GLU A 141 12.87 -9.56 -11.12
CA GLU A 141 13.11 -9.41 -12.55
C GLU A 141 12.46 -8.12 -13.05
N LYS A 142 13.24 -7.26 -13.71
CA LYS A 142 12.74 -6.00 -14.27
C LYS A 142 11.77 -6.27 -15.40
N ILE A 143 10.60 -5.65 -15.33
CA ILE A 143 9.60 -5.67 -16.37
C ILE A 143 9.82 -4.42 -17.21
N CYS A 144 9.97 -4.57 -18.54
CA CYS A 144 9.99 -3.40 -19.43
C CYS A 144 8.63 -2.70 -19.38
N LEU A 145 8.67 -1.38 -19.20
CA LEU A 145 7.53 -0.47 -19.37
C LEU A 145 7.26 -0.27 -20.85
#